data_acef001a06bd69c2e7bc3391e7b4a784
#
_entry.id   acef001a06bd69c2e7bc3391e7b4a784
#
_cell.length_a   1.000
_cell.length_b   1.000
_cell.length_c   1.000
_cell.angle_alpha   90.00
_cell.angle_beta   90.00
_cell.angle_gamma   90.00
#
_symmetry.space_group_name_H-M   'P 1'
#
loop_
_entity.id
_entity.type
_entity.pdbx_description
1 polymer ?
#
loop_
_entity_poly.entity_id
_entity_poly.type
_entity_poly.pdbx_seq_one_letter_code
_entity_poly.pdbx_strand_id
1 'polypeptide(L)'
;CGDQIENFNEKKFLSRYKNFNYYDFNGSTWAPALIHKDIWNKVGGFSEEYFPGTGSDPDFNMKLWNLGVRIFKGVNNCKVYHFGSIVLRKKINNLKKNNKYGSNGAKIFLLKWGITIKFFKKFYLKSDTKYIKPLSQPKINIFYIFEYILCKINYLYVKFFYKKKV
;
A
#
# COMPACT_ATOMS: atom_id res chain seq x y z
N CYS A 1 -4.55 -14.92 -17.00
CA CYS A 1 -4.15 -16.21 -16.39
C CYS A 1 -5.20 -16.76 -15.40
N GLY A 2 -6.30 -16.07 -15.23
CA GLY A 2 -7.33 -16.41 -14.25
C GLY A 2 -7.27 -15.47 -13.03
N ASP A 3 -8.37 -15.40 -12.30
CA ASP A 3 -8.54 -14.55 -11.12
C ASP A 3 -8.88 -15.35 -9.85
N GLN A 4 -9.00 -16.68 -10.01
CA GLN A 4 -9.22 -17.65 -8.93
C GLN A 4 -8.34 -18.89 -9.16
N ILE A 5 -8.13 -19.68 -8.09
CA ILE A 5 -7.31 -20.90 -8.16
C ILE A 5 -7.88 -21.86 -9.17
N GLU A 6 -9.20 -22.01 -9.20
CA GLU A 6 -9.93 -22.96 -10.06
C GLU A 6 -9.81 -22.65 -11.56
N ASN A 7 -9.61 -21.38 -11.92
CA ASN A 7 -9.47 -20.94 -13.32
C ASN A 7 -8.05 -20.48 -13.67
N PHE A 8 -7.07 -20.74 -12.79
CA PHE A 8 -5.69 -20.33 -13.00
C PHE A 8 -5.02 -21.15 -14.11
N ASN A 9 -4.55 -20.46 -15.14
CA ASN A 9 -3.81 -21.08 -16.24
C ASN A 9 -2.30 -20.91 -16.04
N GLU A 10 -1.68 -21.88 -15.39
CA GLU A 10 -0.25 -21.89 -15.09
C GLU A 10 0.61 -21.83 -16.37
N LYS A 11 0.28 -22.59 -17.40
CA LYS A 11 1.03 -22.58 -18.67
C LYS A 11 1.07 -21.20 -19.29
N LYS A 12 -0.07 -20.49 -19.29
CA LYS A 12 -0.17 -19.11 -19.79
C LYS A 12 0.62 -18.15 -18.90
N PHE A 13 0.65 -18.36 -17.59
CA PHE A 13 1.47 -17.57 -16.67
C PHE A 13 2.97 -17.80 -16.95
N LEU A 14 3.42 -19.03 -17.00
CA LEU A 14 4.82 -19.39 -17.23
C LEU A 14 5.33 -18.92 -18.60
N SER A 15 4.49 -18.89 -19.64
CA SER A 15 4.87 -18.35 -20.93
C SER A 15 5.04 -16.82 -20.96
N ARG A 16 4.46 -16.11 -20.00
CA ARG A 16 4.39 -14.64 -20.00
C ARG A 16 5.14 -13.96 -18.85
N TYR A 17 5.44 -14.68 -17.75
CA TYR A 17 5.99 -14.04 -16.56
C TYR A 17 7.32 -13.33 -16.79
N LYS A 18 8.11 -13.76 -17.75
CA LYS A 18 9.38 -13.12 -18.14
C LYS A 18 9.18 -11.74 -18.80
N ASN A 19 7.98 -11.51 -19.35
CA ASN A 19 7.65 -10.26 -20.06
C ASN A 19 7.19 -9.14 -19.13
N PHE A 20 7.10 -9.39 -17.81
CA PHE A 20 6.68 -8.40 -16.84
C PHE A 20 7.89 -7.89 -16.06
N ASN A 21 8.05 -6.56 -16.02
CA ASN A 21 9.11 -5.84 -15.32
C ASN A 21 10.52 -6.27 -15.72
N TYR A 22 11.17 -5.40 -16.44
CA TYR A 22 12.56 -5.64 -16.91
C TYR A 22 13.61 -5.07 -15.95
N TYR A 23 13.20 -4.44 -14.86
CA TYR A 23 14.09 -3.82 -13.87
C TYR A 23 13.49 -3.89 -12.46
N ASP A 24 14.36 -3.82 -11.48
CA ASP A 24 13.94 -3.60 -10.10
C ASP A 24 13.32 -2.21 -9.96
N PHE A 25 12.28 -2.07 -9.16
CA PHE A 25 11.52 -0.83 -9.04
C PHE A 25 11.37 -0.37 -7.59
N ASN A 26 11.13 0.92 -7.41
CA ASN A 26 10.87 1.52 -6.11
C ASN A 26 9.42 1.31 -5.66
N GLY A 27 9.24 1.31 -4.34
CA GLY A 27 7.93 1.47 -3.73
C GLY A 27 7.05 0.25 -3.80
N SER A 28 7.64 -0.96 -3.85
CA SER A 28 6.86 -2.19 -3.66
C SER A 28 6.18 -2.15 -2.31
N THR A 29 4.86 -2.07 -2.32
CA THR A 29 4.02 -1.98 -1.12
C THR A 29 3.04 -3.14 -0.99
N TRP A 30 3.21 -4.18 -1.80
CA TRP A 30 2.31 -5.32 -1.88
C TRP A 30 2.94 -6.57 -1.29
N ALA A 31 2.11 -7.42 -0.71
CA ALA A 31 2.52 -8.77 -0.33
C ALA A 31 2.83 -9.64 -1.58
N PRO A 32 3.81 -10.56 -1.49
CA PRO A 32 4.65 -10.80 -0.33
C PRO A 32 5.78 -9.78 -0.19
N ALA A 33 6.12 -9.45 1.04
CA ALA A 33 7.25 -8.60 1.37
C ALA A 33 8.24 -9.35 2.25
N LEU A 34 9.53 -9.18 1.99
CA LEU A 34 10.61 -9.69 2.82
C LEU A 34 11.14 -8.57 3.72
N ILE A 35 11.15 -8.82 5.02
CA ILE A 35 11.63 -7.86 6.01
C ILE A 35 12.36 -8.57 7.13
N HIS A 36 13.37 -7.91 7.71
CA HIS A 36 14.06 -8.45 8.87
C HIS A 36 13.14 -8.46 10.11
N LYS A 37 13.18 -9.55 10.87
CA LYS A 37 12.32 -9.77 12.06
C LYS A 37 12.42 -8.63 13.08
N ASP A 38 13.63 -8.11 13.32
CA ASP A 38 13.82 -7.03 14.29
C ASP A 38 13.18 -5.72 13.84
N ILE A 39 13.19 -5.45 12.53
CA ILE A 39 12.50 -4.28 11.96
C ILE A 39 11.00 -4.45 12.10
N TRP A 40 10.48 -5.64 11.81
CA TRP A 40 9.06 -5.98 12.02
C TRP A 40 8.63 -5.73 13.47
N ASN A 41 9.43 -6.23 14.42
CA ASN A 41 9.14 -6.07 15.85
C ASN A 41 9.20 -4.60 16.29
N LYS A 42 10.19 -3.84 15.81
CA LYS A 42 10.34 -2.41 16.11
C LYS A 42 9.15 -1.56 15.66
N VAL A 43 8.55 -1.89 14.51
CA VAL A 43 7.38 -1.14 14.00
C VAL A 43 6.05 -1.71 14.48
N GLY A 44 6.04 -2.84 15.20
CA GLY A 44 4.83 -3.49 15.72
C GLY A 44 3.95 -4.14 14.66
N GLY A 45 4.53 -4.62 13.56
CA GLY A 45 3.79 -5.33 12.51
C GLY A 45 2.68 -4.52 11.85
N PHE A 46 1.63 -5.20 11.38
CA PHE A 46 0.43 -4.55 10.84
C PHE A 46 -0.46 -3.97 11.95
N SER A 47 -1.10 -2.85 11.66
CA SER A 47 -2.02 -2.19 12.59
C SER A 47 -3.43 -2.77 12.46
N GLU A 48 -4.03 -3.18 13.59
CA GLU A 48 -5.36 -3.82 13.66
C GLU A 48 -6.50 -2.90 13.19
N GLU A 49 -6.33 -1.59 13.33
CA GLU A 49 -7.32 -0.58 12.90
C GLU A 49 -7.65 -0.64 11.40
N TYR A 50 -6.80 -1.30 10.60
CA TYR A 50 -7.05 -1.52 9.17
C TYR A 50 -7.85 -2.80 8.87
N PHE A 51 -8.38 -3.46 9.91
CA PHE A 51 -9.21 -4.64 9.66
C PHE A 51 -10.36 -4.32 8.66
N PRO A 52 -10.62 -5.15 7.66
CA PRO A 52 -10.06 -6.49 7.38
C PRO A 52 -8.78 -6.49 6.53
N GLY A 53 -8.03 -5.38 6.40
CA GLY A 53 -6.70 -5.32 5.77
C GLY A 53 -6.51 -4.24 4.70
N THR A 54 -7.57 -3.55 4.26
CA THR A 54 -7.44 -2.50 3.25
C THR A 54 -6.63 -1.31 3.81
N GLY A 55 -5.49 -1.01 3.20
CA GLY A 55 -4.61 0.09 3.64
C GLY A 55 -3.55 -0.32 4.65
N SER A 56 -3.50 -1.58 5.09
CA SER A 56 -2.48 -2.09 6.02
C SER A 56 -1.06 -2.05 5.43
N ASP A 57 -0.89 -2.42 4.15
CA ASP A 57 0.43 -2.41 3.52
C ASP A 57 1.04 -0.99 3.43
N PRO A 58 0.34 0.05 2.94
CA PRO A 58 0.89 1.40 2.96
C PRO A 58 1.11 1.95 4.39
N ASP A 59 0.28 1.59 5.37
CA ASP A 59 0.51 1.95 6.78
C ASP A 59 1.80 1.33 7.30
N PHE A 60 1.99 0.05 7.05
CA PHE A 60 3.20 -0.66 7.43
C PHE A 60 4.45 -0.02 6.79
N ASN A 61 4.38 0.30 5.49
CA ASN A 61 5.48 0.98 4.81
C ASN A 61 5.74 2.39 5.36
N MET A 62 4.70 3.10 5.83
CA MET A 62 4.88 4.41 6.46
C MET A 62 5.56 4.28 7.84
N LYS A 63 5.24 3.25 8.63
CA LYS A 63 5.97 2.94 9.86
C LYS A 63 7.44 2.66 9.59
N LEU A 64 7.74 1.85 8.56
CA LEU A 64 9.10 1.56 8.13
C LEU A 64 9.85 2.83 7.70
N TRP A 65 9.18 3.71 6.96
CA TRP A 65 9.74 4.99 6.55
C TRP A 65 10.12 5.85 7.75
N ASN A 66 9.24 5.94 8.75
CA ASN A 66 9.47 6.71 9.98
C ASN A 66 10.58 6.10 10.85
N LEU A 67 10.75 4.78 10.81
CA LEU A 67 11.89 4.09 11.44
C LEU A 67 13.23 4.38 10.74
N GLY A 68 13.22 5.00 9.56
CA GLY A 68 14.43 5.30 8.80
C GLY A 68 14.71 4.32 7.65
N VAL A 69 13.87 3.34 7.39
CA VAL A 69 14.02 2.45 6.23
C VAL A 69 13.88 3.27 4.94
N ARG A 70 14.79 3.03 3.99
CA ARG A 70 14.82 3.74 2.69
C ARG A 70 14.91 2.80 1.49
N ILE A 71 14.90 1.49 1.73
CA ILE A 71 14.92 0.47 0.68
C ILE A 71 13.52 -0.15 0.63
N PHE A 72 12.76 0.23 -0.38
CA PHE A 72 11.45 -0.33 -0.72
C PHE A 72 11.53 -0.82 -2.16
N LYS A 73 12.12 -2.01 -2.33
CA LYS A 73 12.54 -2.51 -3.62
C LYS A 73 11.66 -3.67 -4.08
N GLY A 74 11.02 -3.52 -5.22
CA GLY A 74 10.44 -4.64 -5.94
C GLY A 74 11.50 -5.32 -6.80
N VAL A 75 11.74 -6.61 -6.53
CA VAL A 75 12.80 -7.38 -7.17
C VAL A 75 12.27 -8.01 -8.46
N ASN A 76 12.86 -7.64 -9.59
CA ASN A 76 12.42 -8.12 -10.91
C ASN A 76 12.42 -9.65 -11.05
N ASN A 77 13.39 -10.33 -10.46
CA ASN A 77 13.51 -11.78 -10.57
C ASN A 77 12.62 -12.55 -9.59
N CYS A 78 11.95 -11.86 -8.63
CA CYS A 78 11.04 -12.47 -7.67
C CYS A 78 9.62 -12.11 -8.05
N LYS A 79 8.91 -13.02 -8.70
CA LYS A 79 7.55 -12.80 -9.16
C LYS A 79 6.60 -13.80 -8.53
N VAL A 80 5.45 -13.32 -8.11
CA VAL A 80 4.34 -14.12 -7.62
C VAL A 80 3.08 -13.77 -8.38
N TYR A 81 2.17 -14.72 -8.50
CA TYR A 81 0.84 -14.45 -9.03
C TYR A 81 -0.10 -14.15 -7.88
N HIS A 82 -0.73 -12.97 -7.91
CA HIS A 82 -1.65 -12.53 -6.87
C HIS A 82 -3.08 -12.52 -7.39
N PHE A 83 -3.94 -13.34 -6.77
CA PHE A 83 -5.35 -13.50 -7.15
C PHE A 83 -6.27 -12.33 -6.74
N GLY A 84 -5.72 -11.13 -6.54
CA GLY A 84 -6.49 -9.91 -6.36
C GLY A 84 -7.31 -9.85 -5.06
N SER A 85 -6.76 -10.34 -3.94
CA SER A 85 -7.40 -10.22 -2.62
C SER A 85 -8.80 -10.85 -2.53
N ILE A 86 -9.01 -12.02 -3.10
CA ILE A 86 -10.32 -12.71 -3.14
C ILE A 86 -10.91 -12.88 -1.74
N VAL A 87 -10.10 -13.34 -0.78
CA VAL A 87 -10.52 -13.55 0.61
C VAL A 87 -10.97 -12.24 1.25
N LEU A 88 -10.21 -11.17 1.02
CA LEU A 88 -10.52 -9.84 1.55
C LEU A 88 -11.82 -9.30 0.94
N ARG A 89 -11.99 -9.43 -0.38
CA ARG A 89 -13.23 -9.00 -1.07
C ARG A 89 -14.46 -9.74 -0.57
N LYS A 90 -14.39 -11.07 -0.40
CA LYS A 90 -15.48 -11.88 0.18
C LYS A 90 -15.82 -11.40 1.59
N LYS A 91 -14.81 -11.16 2.44
CA LYS A 91 -14.98 -10.68 3.82
C LYS A 91 -15.59 -9.28 3.87
N ILE A 92 -15.12 -8.35 3.05
CA ILE A 92 -15.67 -6.99 2.94
C ILE A 92 -17.14 -7.03 2.49
N ASN A 93 -17.47 -7.85 1.50
CA ASN A 93 -18.84 -7.96 1.01
C ASN A 93 -19.79 -8.51 2.09
N ASN A 94 -19.35 -9.50 2.87
CA ASN A 94 -20.13 -10.02 3.99
C ASN A 94 -20.30 -8.97 5.11
N LEU A 95 -19.26 -8.19 5.41
CA LEU A 95 -19.34 -7.12 6.42
C LEU A 95 -20.21 -5.96 5.96
N LYS A 96 -20.23 -5.62 4.67
CA LYS A 96 -21.13 -4.61 4.10
C LYS A 96 -22.60 -5.02 4.18
N LYS A 97 -22.92 -6.29 3.93
CA LYS A 97 -24.29 -6.83 4.11
C LYS A 97 -24.78 -6.66 5.54
N ASN A 98 -23.89 -6.71 6.52
CA ASN A 98 -24.21 -6.58 7.94
C ASN A 98 -24.08 -5.13 8.47
N ASN A 99 -23.98 -4.12 7.60
CA ASN A 99 -23.81 -2.69 7.93
C ASN A 99 -22.63 -2.37 8.88
N LYS A 100 -21.71 -3.29 9.10
CA LYS A 100 -20.70 -3.15 10.16
C LYS A 100 -19.39 -2.52 9.77
N TYR A 101 -18.90 -2.65 8.53
CA TYR A 101 -17.62 -2.03 8.13
C TYR A 101 -17.50 -1.84 6.62
N GLY A 102 -17.41 -0.59 6.16
CA GLY A 102 -16.84 -0.26 4.85
C GLY A 102 -15.31 -0.30 4.91
N SER A 103 -14.63 -0.61 3.80
CA SER A 103 -13.17 -0.51 3.73
C SER A 103 -12.72 0.95 3.75
N ASN A 104 -12.54 1.51 4.93
CA ASN A 104 -12.13 2.91 5.11
C ASN A 104 -10.61 3.09 5.23
N GLY A 105 -9.82 2.09 4.83
CA GLY A 105 -8.36 2.11 5.04
C GLY A 105 -7.66 3.36 4.50
N ALA A 106 -8.09 3.91 3.36
CA ALA A 106 -7.53 5.16 2.85
C ALA A 106 -7.86 6.36 3.76
N LYS A 107 -9.04 6.38 4.38
CA LYS A 107 -9.43 7.43 5.33
C LYS A 107 -8.67 7.27 6.65
N ILE A 108 -8.53 6.03 7.15
CA ILE A 108 -7.75 5.72 8.34
C ILE A 108 -6.31 6.16 8.14
N PHE A 109 -5.71 5.83 6.99
CA PHE A 109 -4.36 6.26 6.63
C PHE A 109 -4.23 7.79 6.63
N LEU A 110 -5.17 8.48 5.98
CA LEU A 110 -5.18 9.94 5.93
C LEU A 110 -5.30 10.56 7.33
N LEU A 111 -6.18 10.05 8.18
CA LEU A 111 -6.36 10.54 9.55
C LEU A 111 -5.14 10.27 10.43
N LYS A 112 -4.49 9.13 10.27
CA LYS A 112 -3.31 8.73 11.03
C LYS A 112 -2.06 9.50 10.63
N TRP A 113 -1.82 9.66 9.32
CA TRP A 113 -0.57 10.18 8.79
C TRP A 113 -0.67 11.61 8.23
N GLY A 114 -1.88 12.14 8.08
CA GLY A 114 -2.13 13.49 7.57
C GLY A 114 -1.84 13.69 6.07
N ILE A 115 -1.58 12.59 5.34
CA ILE A 115 -1.36 12.56 3.90
C ILE A 115 -2.11 11.38 3.28
N THR A 116 -2.40 11.44 1.98
CA THR A 116 -3.03 10.31 1.27
C THR A 116 -2.02 9.22 0.93
N ILE A 117 -2.50 7.98 0.77
CA ILE A 117 -1.67 6.86 0.26
C ILE A 117 -1.05 7.22 -1.09
N LYS A 118 -1.80 7.91 -1.97
CA LYS A 118 -1.30 8.37 -3.28
C LYS A 118 -0.12 9.33 -3.13
N PHE A 119 -0.23 10.28 -2.22
CA PHE A 119 0.85 11.23 -1.92
C PHE A 119 2.09 10.52 -1.40
N PHE A 120 1.93 9.59 -0.45
CA PHE A 120 3.02 8.79 0.10
C PHE A 120 3.73 7.97 -0.98
N LYS A 121 2.97 7.24 -1.80
CA LYS A 121 3.52 6.47 -2.92
C LYS A 121 4.29 7.34 -3.92
N LYS A 122 3.77 8.53 -4.25
CA LYS A 122 4.36 9.43 -5.25
C LYS A 122 5.64 10.09 -4.74
N PHE A 123 5.60 10.72 -3.58
CA PHE A 123 6.68 11.60 -3.11
C PHE A 123 7.70 10.90 -2.24
N TYR A 124 7.28 9.94 -1.42
CA TYR A 124 8.16 9.22 -0.51
C TYR A 124 8.73 7.97 -1.16
N LEU A 125 7.87 7.08 -1.62
CA LEU A 125 8.29 5.79 -2.15
C LEU A 125 8.73 5.85 -3.62
N LYS A 126 8.37 6.91 -4.36
CA LYS A 126 8.61 7.01 -5.81
C LYS A 126 8.17 5.75 -6.54
N SER A 127 6.97 5.24 -6.17
CA SER A 127 6.44 3.97 -6.65
C SER A 127 6.50 3.86 -8.17
N ASP A 128 6.80 2.67 -8.64
CA ASP A 128 6.83 2.28 -10.05
C ASP A 128 7.98 2.91 -10.86
N THR A 129 8.88 3.67 -10.23
CA THR A 129 10.11 4.13 -10.89
C THR A 129 11.23 3.08 -10.74
N LYS A 130 12.20 3.08 -11.67
CA LYS A 130 13.35 2.19 -11.61
C LYS A 130 14.12 2.37 -10.30
N TYR A 131 14.42 1.26 -9.63
CA TYR A 131 15.27 1.28 -8.45
C TYR A 131 16.74 1.52 -8.85
N ILE A 132 17.35 2.56 -8.31
CA ILE A 132 18.75 2.90 -8.54
C ILE A 132 19.54 2.85 -7.23
N LYS A 133 18.95 3.40 -6.17
CA LYS A 133 19.59 3.53 -4.84
C LYS A 133 18.53 3.69 -3.76
N PRO A 134 18.87 3.60 -2.47
CA PRO A 134 17.96 3.90 -1.38
C PRO A 134 17.30 5.26 -1.57
N LEU A 135 16.03 5.33 -1.16
CA LEU A 135 15.24 6.57 -1.26
C LEU A 135 15.79 7.65 -0.33
N SER A 136 15.69 8.89 -0.74
CA SER A 136 15.95 10.07 0.08
C SER A 136 14.66 10.71 0.55
N GLN A 137 14.77 11.68 1.47
CA GLN A 137 13.63 12.52 1.84
C GLN A 137 13.01 13.18 0.58
N PRO A 138 11.69 13.35 0.55
CA PRO A 138 11.02 14.01 -0.55
C PRO A 138 11.60 15.41 -0.81
N LYS A 139 11.84 15.73 -2.08
CA LYS A 139 12.20 17.11 -2.46
C LYS A 139 10.96 17.97 -2.42
N ILE A 140 11.01 19.03 -1.64
CA ILE A 140 9.94 20.03 -1.53
C ILE A 140 10.04 20.96 -2.74
N ASN A 141 9.09 20.84 -3.65
CA ASN A 141 8.92 21.72 -4.80
C ASN A 141 7.46 22.18 -4.88
N ILE A 142 7.13 23.02 -5.85
CA ILE A 142 5.78 23.59 -5.98
C ILE A 142 4.70 22.49 -6.13
N PHE A 143 4.97 21.40 -6.82
CA PHE A 143 4.04 20.28 -6.99
C PHE A 143 3.84 19.51 -5.67
N TYR A 144 4.92 19.32 -4.90
CA TYR A 144 4.83 18.71 -3.56
C TYR A 144 3.95 19.55 -2.66
N ILE A 145 4.19 20.90 -2.61
CA ILE A 145 3.44 21.83 -1.77
C ILE A 145 1.96 21.82 -2.16
N PHE A 146 1.66 21.92 -3.44
CA PHE A 146 0.28 21.89 -3.93
C PHE A 146 -0.45 20.60 -3.52
N GLU A 147 0.13 19.45 -3.80
CA GLU A 147 -0.49 18.16 -3.44
C GLU A 147 -0.57 17.96 -1.91
N TYR A 148 0.39 18.51 -1.16
CA TYR A 148 0.34 18.48 0.30
C TYR A 148 -0.81 19.33 0.85
N ILE A 149 -1.06 20.52 0.29
CA ILE A 149 -2.22 21.35 0.64
C ILE A 149 -3.52 20.61 0.37
N LEU A 150 -3.64 19.96 -0.80
CA LEU A 150 -4.82 19.14 -1.11
C LEU A 150 -5.00 17.98 -0.10
N CYS A 151 -3.92 17.36 0.35
CA CYS A 151 -3.99 16.36 1.42
C CYS A 151 -4.54 16.96 2.72
N LYS A 152 -4.13 18.18 3.09
CA LYS A 152 -4.61 18.85 4.29
C LYS A 152 -6.08 19.25 4.21
N ILE A 153 -6.53 19.75 3.07
CA ILE A 153 -7.96 20.02 2.83
C ILE A 153 -8.78 18.73 2.99
N ASN A 154 -8.33 17.65 2.35
CA ASN A 154 -9.00 16.36 2.43
C ASN A 154 -8.97 15.79 3.87
N TYR A 155 -7.86 15.94 4.58
CA TYR A 155 -7.76 15.58 6.00
C TYR A 155 -8.80 16.31 6.86
N LEU A 156 -8.91 17.63 6.71
CA LEU A 156 -9.90 18.42 7.46
C LEU A 156 -11.31 17.99 7.12
N TYR A 157 -11.62 17.81 5.82
CA TYR A 157 -12.92 17.32 5.40
C TYR A 157 -13.26 15.98 6.05
N VAL A 158 -12.36 14.98 5.96
CA VAL A 158 -12.59 13.67 6.55
C VAL A 158 -12.70 13.75 8.07
N LYS A 159 -11.87 14.55 8.73
CA LYS A 159 -11.88 14.73 10.18
C LYS A 159 -13.22 15.30 10.69
N PHE A 160 -13.78 16.30 9.99
CA PHE A 160 -15.04 16.92 10.38
C PHE A 160 -16.27 16.07 10.05
N PHE A 161 -16.28 15.42 8.90
CA PHE A 161 -17.46 14.69 8.44
C PHE A 161 -17.46 13.20 8.80
N TYR A 162 -16.29 12.62 9.09
CA TYR A 162 -16.19 11.21 9.45
C TYR A 162 -16.48 10.95 10.94
N LYS A 163 -16.14 11.88 11.85
CA LYS A 163 -16.48 11.80 13.28
C LYS A 163 -17.98 11.82 13.57
N LYS A 164 -18.82 12.24 12.62
CA LYS A 164 -20.29 12.27 12.81
C LYS A 164 -20.99 10.93 12.53
N LYS A 165 -20.26 9.86 12.18
CA LYS A 165 -20.80 8.55 11.81
C LYS A 165 -20.31 7.36 12.64
N VAL A 166 -19.62 7.63 13.74
CA VAL A 166 -19.17 6.60 14.70
C VAL A 166 -19.96 6.75 16.01
#